data_d842ac93ce5bf89c48671d937d91db3f
#
_entry.id   d842ac93ce5bf89c48671d937d91db3f
#
_cell.length_a   1.000
_cell.length_b   1.000
_cell.length_c   1.000
_cell.angle_alpha   90.00
_cell.angle_beta   90.00
_cell.angle_gamma   90.00
#
_symmetry.space_group_name_H-M   'P 1'
#
loop_
_entity.id
_entity.type
_entity.pdbx_description
1 polymer ?
#
loop_
_entity_poly.entity_id
_entity_poly.type
_entity_poly.pdbx_seq_one_letter_code
_entity_poly.pdbx_strand_id
1 'polypeptide(L)'
;MTGTAMYGPAPSTAADRAPTPAPAWVYLLRCADGSLYGGWTNDLARRLKAHRSGKGGARYTKSHGRASVQLAYAEKCADKSAALKREAAIKKLPKAEKEALAAKWRTDNKITLRMATPDDAAAVCALYNWYVRHGVQTFQYTPSTVEDYRANIEEVLQHAPFLLAESADGRLRGFACAHLWHTREAYAWDVETTVYCAPDCIGQGVGGRLYRALLALLKKQGYYTAFALVTGSNRQSNDFHRALGFQKMATERRTGYKFGQWLDLDYWRLPLQDGEGEPQPVKKQLTAEEIAEVTG
;
A
#
# COMPACT_ATOMS: atom_id res chain seq x y z
N MET A 1 -17.75 11.04 -36.87
CA MET A 1 -18.97 10.40 -36.33
C MET A 1 -18.78 10.29 -34.85
N THR A 2 -19.58 11.03 -34.10
CA THR A 2 -19.49 11.27 -32.67
C THR A 2 -20.03 10.06 -31.89
N GLY A 3 -19.14 9.31 -31.24
CA GLY A 3 -19.52 8.26 -30.31
C GLY A 3 -19.87 8.89 -28.96
N THR A 4 -21.15 9.07 -28.69
CA THR A 4 -21.65 9.46 -27.35
C THR A 4 -21.49 8.27 -26.42
N ALA A 5 -20.49 8.32 -25.54
CA ALA A 5 -20.40 7.39 -24.42
C ALA A 5 -21.59 7.66 -23.47
N MET A 6 -22.58 6.78 -23.49
CA MET A 6 -23.70 6.80 -22.57
C MET A 6 -23.21 6.38 -21.18
N TYR A 7 -22.98 7.35 -20.32
CA TYR A 7 -22.86 7.12 -18.90
C TYR A 7 -24.22 6.63 -18.37
N GLY A 8 -24.32 5.33 -18.10
CA GLY A 8 -25.48 4.78 -17.41
C GLY A 8 -25.63 5.40 -16.02
N PRO A 9 -26.87 5.43 -15.45
CA PRO A 9 -27.08 5.96 -14.13
C PRO A 9 -26.22 5.23 -13.09
N ALA A 10 -25.63 6.02 -12.17
CA ALA A 10 -24.87 5.46 -11.07
C ALA A 10 -25.74 4.45 -10.30
N PRO A 11 -25.18 3.25 -9.95
CA PRO A 11 -25.95 2.28 -9.19
C PRO A 11 -26.39 2.87 -7.86
N SER A 12 -27.67 2.71 -7.57
CA SER A 12 -28.40 3.25 -6.44
C SER A 12 -27.90 2.73 -5.10
N THR A 13 -27.75 3.67 -4.19
CA THR A 13 -27.95 3.69 -2.73
C THR A 13 -27.04 2.87 -1.80
N ALA A 14 -26.39 3.67 -0.94
CA ALA A 14 -25.70 3.28 0.29
C ALA A 14 -26.63 2.72 1.40
N ALA A 15 -27.84 2.25 1.08
CA ALA A 15 -28.89 2.01 2.07
C ALA A 15 -28.87 0.62 2.75
N ASP A 16 -28.09 -0.36 2.28
CA ASP A 16 -28.14 -1.74 2.81
C ASP A 16 -26.83 -2.26 3.41
N ARG A 17 -25.96 -1.41 3.92
CA ARG A 17 -24.83 -1.89 4.73
C ARG A 17 -25.13 -1.73 6.20
N ALA A 18 -25.51 -2.85 6.85
CA ALA A 18 -25.34 -2.98 8.30
C ALA A 18 -23.90 -2.60 8.63
N PRO A 19 -23.64 -1.74 9.65
CA PRO A 19 -22.30 -1.34 10.02
C PRO A 19 -21.48 -2.58 10.36
N THR A 20 -20.52 -2.92 9.52
CA THR A 20 -19.56 -3.99 9.83
C THR A 20 -18.84 -3.55 11.11
N PRO A 21 -18.84 -4.35 12.18
CA PRO A 21 -18.17 -3.96 13.41
C PRO A 21 -16.71 -3.63 13.11
N ALA A 22 -16.22 -2.52 13.65
CA ALA A 22 -14.86 -2.09 13.43
C ALA A 22 -13.89 -3.21 13.81
N PRO A 23 -12.91 -3.56 12.96
CA PRO A 23 -12.00 -4.65 13.25
C PRO A 23 -11.26 -4.37 14.56
N ALA A 24 -11.18 -5.38 15.43
CA ALA A 24 -10.38 -5.32 16.64
C ALA A 24 -9.10 -6.15 16.44
N TRP A 25 -7.98 -5.65 16.93
CA TRP A 25 -6.67 -6.25 16.78
C TRP A 25 -5.98 -6.39 18.14
N VAL A 26 -5.33 -7.51 18.37
CA VAL A 26 -4.31 -7.67 19.40
C VAL A 26 -2.95 -7.65 18.73
N TYR A 27 -1.97 -7.02 19.38
CA TYR A 27 -0.63 -6.89 18.78
C TYR A 27 0.48 -6.97 19.84
N LEU A 28 1.67 -7.38 19.40
CA LEU A 28 2.92 -7.20 20.10
C LEU A 28 3.82 -6.24 19.32
N LEU A 29 4.45 -5.32 20.04
CA LEU A 29 5.47 -4.42 19.51
C LEU A 29 6.82 -4.79 20.10
N ARG A 30 7.84 -4.88 19.25
CA ARG A 30 9.23 -4.96 19.71
C ARG A 30 9.76 -3.56 19.92
N CYS A 31 10.24 -3.29 21.10
CA CYS A 31 10.91 -2.04 21.48
C CYS A 31 12.41 -2.08 21.13
N ALA A 32 13.09 -0.94 21.23
CA ALA A 32 14.53 -0.82 20.94
C ALA A 32 15.41 -1.72 21.80
N ASP A 33 15.03 -1.93 23.05
CA ASP A 33 15.71 -2.82 24.01
C ASP A 33 15.40 -4.30 23.79
N GLY A 34 14.69 -4.67 22.72
CA GLY A 34 14.26 -6.03 22.40
C GLY A 34 13.04 -6.52 23.19
N SER A 35 12.50 -5.75 24.13
CA SER A 35 11.32 -6.13 24.89
C SER A 35 10.04 -6.15 24.01
N LEU A 36 9.05 -6.96 24.41
CA LEU A 36 7.76 -7.05 23.74
C LEU A 36 6.66 -6.36 24.57
N TYR A 37 6.02 -5.38 23.95
CA TYR A 37 4.84 -4.71 24.49
C TYR A 37 3.56 -5.21 23.83
N GLY A 38 2.57 -5.66 24.63
CA GLY A 38 1.27 -6.12 24.16
C GLY A 38 0.18 -5.07 24.33
N GLY A 39 -0.71 -4.98 23.34
CA GLY A 39 -1.86 -4.08 23.34
C GLY A 39 -2.97 -4.52 22.38
N TRP A 40 -4.11 -3.84 22.46
CA TRP A 40 -5.18 -3.99 21.49
C TRP A 40 -5.56 -2.64 20.86
N THR A 41 -6.24 -2.68 19.72
CA THR A 41 -6.74 -1.48 19.04
C THR A 41 -7.83 -1.84 18.01
N ASN A 42 -8.65 -0.87 17.64
CA ASN A 42 -9.57 -0.96 16.51
C ASN A 42 -8.93 -0.43 15.20
N ASP A 43 -7.74 0.18 15.28
CA ASP A 43 -7.00 0.71 14.12
C ASP A 43 -5.51 0.49 14.35
N LEU A 44 -4.98 -0.59 13.75
CA LEU A 44 -3.59 -1.01 13.92
C LEU A 44 -2.60 0.02 13.35
N ALA A 45 -2.90 0.58 12.17
CA ALA A 45 -2.02 1.53 11.49
C ALA A 45 -1.88 2.83 12.30
N ARG A 46 -3.02 3.40 12.73
CA ARG A 46 -3.05 4.60 13.59
C ARG A 46 -2.34 4.34 14.92
N ARG A 47 -2.55 3.17 15.52
CA ARG A 47 -1.93 2.80 16.80
C ARG A 47 -0.42 2.68 16.69
N LEU A 48 0.09 2.05 15.63
CA LEU A 48 1.52 1.97 15.34
C LEU A 48 2.14 3.36 15.13
N LYS A 49 1.47 4.23 14.37
CA LYS A 49 1.91 5.64 14.19
C LYS A 49 1.97 6.37 15.54
N ALA A 50 0.98 6.18 16.42
CA ALA A 50 0.98 6.78 17.76
C ALA A 50 2.14 6.30 18.64
N HIS A 51 2.50 5.01 18.57
CA HIS A 51 3.64 4.47 19.30
C HIS A 51 4.97 5.03 18.78
N ARG A 52 5.15 5.13 17.47
CA ARG A 52 6.37 5.66 16.82
C ARG A 52 6.55 7.15 17.01
N SER A 53 5.47 7.94 16.92
CA SER A 53 5.51 9.40 17.11
C SER A 53 5.58 9.84 18.57
N GLY A 54 5.27 8.95 19.51
CA GLY A 54 5.16 9.26 20.93
C GLY A 54 3.94 10.08 21.32
N LYS A 55 3.11 10.54 20.37
CA LYS A 55 1.83 11.21 20.61
C LYS A 55 0.72 10.18 20.75
N GLY A 56 0.22 9.94 21.98
CA GLY A 56 -0.84 8.94 22.24
C GLY A 56 -0.36 7.48 22.34
N GLY A 57 0.94 7.21 22.25
CA GLY A 57 1.52 5.89 22.48
C GLY A 57 1.53 5.50 23.98
N ALA A 58 1.71 4.20 24.29
CA ALA A 58 1.80 3.73 25.66
C ALA A 58 3.06 4.29 26.35
N ARG A 59 2.97 4.48 27.68
CA ARG A 59 4.11 4.88 28.53
C ARG A 59 5.32 3.95 28.32
N TYR A 60 5.05 2.66 28.27
CA TYR A 60 6.08 1.64 28.09
C TYR A 60 6.92 1.86 26.82
N THR A 61 6.30 2.04 25.66
CA THR A 61 7.02 2.27 24.41
C THR A 61 7.74 3.62 24.39
N LYS A 62 7.29 4.58 25.21
CA LYS A 62 7.97 5.88 25.36
C LYS A 62 9.30 5.77 26.11
N SER A 63 9.39 4.92 27.12
CA SER A 63 10.61 4.72 27.93
C SER A 63 11.62 3.76 27.30
N HIS A 64 11.19 2.88 26.34
CA HIS A 64 11.99 1.83 25.74
C HIS A 64 12.38 2.10 24.25
N GLY A 65 12.49 3.37 23.86
CA GLY A 65 12.97 3.77 22.53
C GLY A 65 11.90 3.87 21.44
N ARG A 66 11.35 5.05 21.24
CA ARG A 66 10.19 5.34 20.35
C ARG A 66 10.47 5.10 18.88
N ALA A 67 11.64 5.48 18.37
CA ALA A 67 11.94 5.54 16.95
C ALA A 67 12.06 4.15 16.29
N SER A 68 12.31 3.10 17.05
CA SER A 68 12.56 1.73 16.57
C SER A 68 11.46 0.73 16.92
N VAL A 69 10.27 1.21 17.29
CA VAL A 69 9.13 0.32 17.58
C VAL A 69 8.68 -0.40 16.31
N GLN A 70 8.78 -1.74 16.32
CA GLN A 70 8.40 -2.60 15.20
C GLN A 70 7.22 -3.48 15.58
N LEU A 71 6.32 -3.75 14.62
CA LEU A 71 5.27 -4.75 14.79
C LEU A 71 5.90 -6.13 14.80
N ALA A 72 5.70 -6.88 15.89
CA ALA A 72 6.23 -8.23 16.06
C ALA A 72 5.15 -9.32 15.98
N TYR A 73 3.88 -8.94 16.19
CA TYR A 73 2.74 -9.84 16.10
C TYR A 73 1.46 -9.00 15.93
N ALA A 74 0.50 -9.49 15.13
CA ALA A 74 -0.85 -8.97 15.06
C ALA A 74 -1.85 -10.09 14.78
N GLU A 75 -3.00 -10.06 15.48
CA GLU A 75 -4.10 -11.00 15.30
C GLU A 75 -5.40 -10.20 15.23
N LYS A 76 -6.22 -10.46 14.20
CA LYS A 76 -7.54 -9.86 14.06
C LYS A 76 -8.53 -10.64 14.92
N CYS A 77 -9.30 -9.93 15.73
CA CYS A 77 -10.33 -10.47 16.60
C CYS A 77 -11.72 -10.12 16.08
N ALA A 78 -12.71 -10.93 16.42
CA ALA A 78 -14.09 -10.73 15.99
C ALA A 78 -14.65 -9.38 16.45
N ASP A 79 -14.33 -8.98 17.69
CA ASP A 79 -14.79 -7.75 18.31
C ASP A 79 -13.81 -7.26 19.40
N LYS A 80 -14.14 -6.13 20.03
CA LYS A 80 -13.37 -5.55 21.13
C LYS A 80 -13.28 -6.49 22.36
N SER A 81 -14.32 -7.23 22.68
CA SER A 81 -14.32 -8.14 23.84
C SER A 81 -13.35 -9.29 23.64
N ALA A 82 -13.37 -9.89 22.45
CA ALA A 82 -12.43 -10.92 22.05
C ALA A 82 -10.98 -10.40 22.07
N ALA A 83 -10.75 -9.18 21.56
CA ALA A 83 -9.43 -8.57 21.58
C ALA A 83 -8.90 -8.33 22.99
N LEU A 84 -9.73 -7.84 23.92
CA LEU A 84 -9.36 -7.65 25.32
C LEU A 84 -9.03 -8.96 26.04
N LYS A 85 -9.84 -10.02 25.82
CA LYS A 85 -9.57 -11.34 26.37
C LYS A 85 -8.25 -11.91 25.85
N ARG A 86 -8.02 -11.77 24.54
CA ARG A 86 -6.79 -12.25 23.88
C ARG A 86 -5.56 -11.47 24.34
N GLU A 87 -5.65 -10.14 24.46
CA GLU A 87 -4.59 -9.29 25.01
C GLU A 87 -4.19 -9.74 26.42
N ALA A 88 -5.18 -9.93 27.30
CA ALA A 88 -4.95 -10.40 28.66
C ALA A 88 -4.27 -11.77 28.70
N ALA A 89 -4.68 -12.70 27.83
CA ALA A 89 -4.05 -14.00 27.68
C ALA A 89 -2.59 -13.88 27.22
N ILE A 90 -2.32 -13.11 26.18
CA ILE A 90 -0.95 -12.89 25.66
C ILE A 90 -0.06 -12.22 26.72
N LYS A 91 -0.58 -11.25 27.48
CA LYS A 91 0.19 -10.59 28.54
C LYS A 91 0.68 -11.55 29.61
N LYS A 92 -0.10 -12.59 29.92
CA LYS A 92 0.24 -13.62 30.93
C LYS A 92 1.27 -14.64 30.43
N LEU A 93 1.49 -14.76 29.11
CA LEU A 93 2.47 -15.69 28.57
C LEU A 93 3.89 -15.38 29.07
N PRO A 94 4.71 -16.40 29.32
CA PRO A 94 6.15 -16.24 29.52
C PRO A 94 6.82 -15.51 28.33
N LYS A 95 7.99 -14.91 28.59
CA LYS A 95 8.75 -14.21 27.52
C LYS A 95 9.02 -15.13 26.33
N ALA A 96 9.43 -16.37 26.57
CA ALA A 96 9.73 -17.35 25.52
C ALA A 96 8.52 -17.62 24.61
N GLU A 97 7.32 -17.75 25.16
CA GLU A 97 6.11 -17.99 24.37
C GLU A 97 5.69 -16.74 23.56
N LYS A 98 5.88 -15.54 24.11
CA LYS A 98 5.70 -14.29 23.33
C LYS A 98 6.67 -14.19 22.17
N GLU A 99 7.92 -14.59 22.38
CA GLU A 99 8.95 -14.64 21.32
C GLU A 99 8.59 -15.70 20.26
N ALA A 100 8.09 -16.87 20.68
CA ALA A 100 7.63 -17.90 19.75
C ALA A 100 6.44 -17.41 18.89
N LEU A 101 5.46 -16.71 19.48
CA LEU A 101 4.37 -16.07 18.73
C LEU A 101 4.90 -15.05 17.72
N ALA A 102 5.84 -14.20 18.13
CA ALA A 102 6.43 -13.20 17.26
C ALA A 102 7.27 -13.84 16.12
N ALA A 103 8.02 -14.89 16.41
CA ALA A 103 8.81 -15.63 15.43
C ALA A 103 7.90 -16.32 14.40
N LYS A 104 6.88 -17.03 14.87
CA LYS A 104 5.89 -17.67 14.00
C LYS A 104 5.20 -16.64 13.11
N TRP A 105 4.70 -15.54 13.69
CA TRP A 105 4.02 -14.47 12.95
C TRP A 105 4.95 -13.87 11.88
N ARG A 106 6.22 -13.65 12.19
CA ARG A 106 7.21 -13.14 11.24
C ARG A 106 7.43 -14.11 10.07
N THR A 107 7.46 -15.42 10.33
CA THR A 107 7.58 -16.45 9.29
C THR A 107 6.32 -16.50 8.43
N ASP A 108 5.14 -16.55 9.06
CA ASP A 108 3.84 -16.62 8.37
C ASP A 108 3.56 -15.34 7.55
N ASN A 109 4.12 -14.19 7.98
CA ASN A 109 3.97 -12.89 7.33
C ASN A 109 5.26 -12.41 6.65
N LYS A 110 6.21 -13.33 6.37
CA LYS A 110 7.37 -13.02 5.54
C LYS A 110 6.85 -12.62 4.15
N ILE A 111 7.23 -11.41 3.75
CA ILE A 111 6.88 -10.88 2.43
C ILE A 111 8.11 -11.00 1.53
N THR A 112 7.92 -11.56 0.36
CA THR A 112 8.88 -11.52 -0.75
C THR A 112 8.37 -10.58 -1.82
N LEU A 113 9.28 -9.87 -2.48
CA LEU A 113 8.96 -9.04 -3.64
C LEU A 113 9.45 -9.75 -4.90
N ARG A 114 8.65 -9.70 -5.96
CA ARG A 114 9.05 -10.17 -7.29
C ARG A 114 8.39 -9.35 -8.39
N MET A 115 8.90 -9.47 -9.60
CA MET A 115 8.22 -8.98 -10.78
C MET A 115 6.94 -9.78 -11.03
N ALA A 116 5.91 -9.10 -11.53
CA ALA A 116 4.70 -9.74 -12.00
C ALA A 116 4.94 -10.44 -13.34
N THR A 117 4.08 -11.41 -13.62
CA THR A 117 3.90 -12.02 -14.94
C THR A 117 2.44 -11.90 -15.36
N PRO A 118 2.08 -12.07 -16.64
CA PRO A 118 0.69 -12.06 -17.08
C PRO A 118 -0.20 -13.08 -16.35
N ASP A 119 0.39 -14.17 -15.80
CA ASP A 119 -0.35 -15.19 -15.04
C ASP A 119 -0.84 -14.70 -13.68
N ASP A 120 -0.30 -13.62 -13.18
CA ASP A 120 -0.72 -12.98 -11.92
C ASP A 120 -2.00 -12.15 -12.07
N ALA A 121 -2.48 -11.96 -13.29
CA ALA A 121 -3.61 -11.08 -13.61
C ALA A 121 -4.86 -11.35 -12.75
N ALA A 122 -5.18 -12.61 -12.49
CA ALA A 122 -6.36 -12.96 -11.69
C ALA A 122 -6.24 -12.46 -10.23
N ALA A 123 -5.08 -12.63 -9.60
CA ALA A 123 -4.85 -12.20 -8.23
C ALA A 123 -4.80 -10.67 -8.11
N VAL A 124 -4.12 -10.00 -9.04
CA VAL A 124 -4.00 -8.55 -9.10
C VAL A 124 -5.37 -7.91 -9.35
N CYS A 125 -6.12 -8.41 -10.33
CA CYS A 125 -7.47 -7.99 -10.65
C CYS A 125 -8.42 -8.12 -9.45
N ALA A 126 -8.39 -9.26 -8.75
CA ALA A 126 -9.22 -9.49 -7.57
C ALA A 126 -8.92 -8.46 -6.45
N LEU A 127 -7.64 -8.17 -6.20
CA LEU A 127 -7.21 -7.18 -5.22
C LEU A 127 -7.66 -5.76 -5.60
N TYR A 128 -7.45 -5.34 -6.84
CA TYR A 128 -7.87 -4.03 -7.32
C TYR A 128 -9.39 -3.87 -7.28
N ASN A 129 -10.13 -4.87 -7.74
CA ASN A 129 -11.59 -4.88 -7.76
C ASN A 129 -12.21 -4.83 -6.37
N TRP A 130 -11.48 -5.28 -5.33
CA TRP A 130 -11.91 -5.03 -3.96
C TRP A 130 -12.02 -3.53 -3.69
N TYR A 131 -11.02 -2.73 -4.11
CA TYR A 131 -11.04 -1.26 -3.94
C TYR A 131 -12.07 -0.57 -4.83
N VAL A 132 -12.31 -1.08 -6.04
CA VAL A 132 -13.39 -0.58 -6.90
C VAL A 132 -14.74 -0.67 -6.18
N ARG A 133 -15.01 -1.79 -5.50
CA ARG A 133 -16.30 -2.03 -4.83
C ARG A 133 -16.42 -1.41 -3.45
N HIS A 134 -15.31 -1.18 -2.75
CA HIS A 134 -15.35 -0.88 -1.31
C HIS A 134 -14.71 0.45 -0.92
N GLY A 135 -14.05 1.14 -1.84
CA GLY A 135 -13.30 2.33 -1.48
C GLY A 135 -13.29 3.42 -2.53
N VAL A 136 -12.73 4.55 -2.15
CA VAL A 136 -12.55 5.73 -3.00
C VAL A 136 -11.10 5.88 -3.49
N GLN A 137 -10.26 4.87 -3.29
CA GLN A 137 -8.86 4.86 -3.72
C GLN A 137 -8.69 4.81 -5.24
N THR A 138 -9.73 4.37 -5.92
CA THR A 138 -9.87 4.44 -7.38
C THR A 138 -11.24 5.06 -7.71
N PHE A 139 -11.29 5.85 -8.78
CA PHE A 139 -12.53 6.46 -9.27
C PHE A 139 -13.30 5.53 -10.22
N GLN A 140 -12.77 4.35 -10.49
CA GLN A 140 -13.44 3.35 -11.30
C GLN A 140 -14.70 2.80 -10.58
N TYR A 141 -15.79 2.65 -11.33
CA TYR A 141 -17.08 2.09 -10.86
C TYR A 141 -17.20 0.60 -11.20
N THR A 142 -16.91 0.27 -12.44
CA THR A 142 -17.07 -1.09 -12.97
C THR A 142 -15.79 -1.88 -12.68
N PRO A 143 -15.90 -3.06 -12.06
CA PRO A 143 -14.77 -3.94 -11.91
C PRO A 143 -14.13 -4.30 -13.25
N SER A 144 -12.80 -4.35 -13.29
CA SER A 144 -12.03 -4.83 -14.44
C SER A 144 -12.17 -6.35 -14.60
N THR A 145 -11.95 -6.84 -15.82
CA THR A 145 -11.80 -8.27 -16.08
C THR A 145 -10.37 -8.75 -15.83
N VAL A 146 -10.18 -10.05 -15.77
CA VAL A 146 -8.83 -10.64 -15.67
C VAL A 146 -8.01 -10.35 -16.93
N GLU A 147 -8.66 -10.34 -18.07
CA GLU A 147 -8.07 -10.03 -19.37
C GLU A 147 -7.57 -8.58 -19.43
N ASP A 148 -8.35 -7.63 -18.91
CA ASP A 148 -7.90 -6.22 -18.80
C ASP A 148 -6.62 -6.12 -17.97
N TYR A 149 -6.54 -6.87 -16.86
CA TYR A 149 -5.34 -6.86 -16.01
C TYR A 149 -4.17 -7.61 -16.62
N ARG A 150 -4.42 -8.67 -17.39
CA ARG A 150 -3.36 -9.35 -18.16
C ARG A 150 -2.72 -8.39 -19.16
N ALA A 151 -3.54 -7.71 -19.96
CA ALA A 151 -3.09 -6.71 -20.90
C ALA A 151 -2.36 -5.55 -20.22
N ASN A 152 -2.87 -5.08 -19.07
CA ASN A 152 -2.22 -4.01 -18.30
C ASN A 152 -0.85 -4.43 -17.76
N ILE A 153 -0.70 -5.66 -17.23
CA ILE A 153 0.61 -6.17 -16.78
C ILE A 153 1.58 -6.27 -17.97
N GLU A 154 1.14 -6.81 -19.11
CA GLU A 154 1.95 -6.92 -20.31
C GLU A 154 2.40 -5.54 -20.83
N GLU A 155 1.50 -4.57 -20.88
CA GLU A 155 1.80 -3.19 -21.27
C GLU A 155 2.83 -2.55 -20.34
N VAL A 156 2.59 -2.59 -19.02
CA VAL A 156 3.49 -1.98 -18.05
C VAL A 156 4.89 -2.58 -18.12
N LEU A 157 5.02 -3.89 -18.24
CA LEU A 157 6.31 -4.57 -18.30
C LEU A 157 7.15 -4.21 -19.54
N GLN A 158 6.56 -3.58 -20.56
CA GLN A 158 7.31 -3.08 -21.72
C GLN A 158 8.16 -1.84 -21.39
N HIS A 159 7.82 -1.11 -20.33
CA HIS A 159 8.50 0.16 -20.02
C HIS A 159 8.81 0.36 -18.52
N ALA A 160 8.07 -0.27 -17.60
CA ALA A 160 8.25 -0.04 -16.18
C ALA A 160 8.10 -1.34 -15.36
N PRO A 161 8.57 -1.38 -14.10
CA PRO A 161 8.37 -2.52 -13.23
C PRO A 161 6.90 -2.65 -12.79
N PHE A 162 6.43 -3.89 -12.73
CA PHE A 162 5.21 -4.29 -12.04
C PHE A 162 5.60 -5.25 -10.92
N LEU A 163 5.56 -4.79 -9.67
CA LEU A 163 6.02 -5.54 -8.50
C LEU A 163 4.85 -6.14 -7.72
N LEU A 164 5.04 -7.37 -7.27
CA LEU A 164 4.15 -8.07 -6.36
C LEU A 164 4.82 -8.26 -5.01
N ALA A 165 4.02 -8.21 -3.95
CA ALA A 165 4.39 -8.66 -2.61
C ALA A 165 3.59 -9.91 -2.27
N GLU A 166 4.28 -10.99 -1.96
CA GLU A 166 3.67 -12.27 -1.61
C GLU A 166 4.04 -12.69 -0.20
N SER A 167 3.09 -13.31 0.50
CA SER A 167 3.35 -13.98 1.76
C SER A 167 3.94 -15.38 1.53
N ALA A 168 4.48 -15.98 2.58
CA ALA A 168 5.14 -17.29 2.51
C ALA A 168 4.23 -18.43 1.99
N ASP A 169 2.91 -18.27 2.09
CA ASP A 169 1.90 -19.19 1.56
C ASP A 169 1.47 -18.86 0.12
N GLY A 170 2.20 -17.98 -0.57
CA GLY A 170 1.96 -17.62 -1.98
C GLY A 170 0.79 -16.65 -2.21
N ARG A 171 0.16 -16.11 -1.15
CA ARG A 171 -0.92 -15.15 -1.34
C ARG A 171 -0.41 -13.76 -1.68
N LEU A 172 -1.04 -13.10 -2.65
CA LEU A 172 -0.79 -11.70 -2.98
C LEU A 172 -1.16 -10.79 -1.80
N ARG A 173 -0.20 -10.00 -1.35
CA ARG A 173 -0.34 -9.04 -0.24
C ARG A 173 -0.37 -7.59 -0.72
N GLY A 174 0.01 -7.36 -1.96
CA GLY A 174 -0.03 -6.05 -2.61
C GLY A 174 0.71 -6.05 -3.93
N PHE A 175 0.50 -5.01 -4.69
CA PHE A 175 1.25 -4.74 -5.91
C PHE A 175 1.58 -3.25 -6.02
N ALA A 176 2.63 -2.94 -6.78
CA ALA A 176 2.98 -1.58 -7.18
C ALA A 176 3.51 -1.59 -8.61
N CYS A 177 3.09 -0.62 -9.39
CA CYS A 177 3.49 -0.46 -10.78
C CYS A 177 3.59 1.01 -11.18
N ALA A 178 4.08 1.26 -12.39
CA ALA A 178 4.13 2.61 -12.94
C ALA A 178 3.66 2.61 -14.39
N HIS A 179 2.89 3.62 -14.74
CA HIS A 179 2.45 3.91 -16.11
C HIS A 179 3.15 5.18 -16.60
N LEU A 180 3.27 5.36 -17.91
CA LEU A 180 3.75 6.62 -18.47
C LEU A 180 2.81 7.75 -18.05
N TRP A 181 3.37 8.88 -17.62
CA TRP A 181 2.59 10.04 -17.17
C TRP A 181 1.71 10.61 -18.30
N HIS A 182 2.27 10.71 -19.50
CA HIS A 182 1.59 11.17 -20.71
C HIS A 182 2.15 10.47 -21.95
N THR A 183 1.41 10.50 -23.05
CA THR A 183 1.76 9.82 -24.30
C THR A 183 2.70 10.59 -25.23
N ARG A 184 2.97 11.90 -24.97
CA ARG A 184 3.87 12.70 -25.79
C ARG A 184 5.32 12.46 -25.38
N GLU A 185 6.22 12.42 -26.36
CA GLU A 185 7.63 12.01 -26.17
C GLU A 185 8.37 12.86 -25.13
N ALA A 186 8.05 14.15 -25.00
CA ALA A 186 8.66 15.04 -24.01
C ALA A 186 8.40 14.62 -22.55
N TYR A 187 7.44 13.73 -22.30
CA TYR A 187 7.14 13.15 -20.97
C TYR A 187 7.74 11.75 -20.78
N ALA A 188 8.63 11.29 -21.66
CA ALA A 188 9.16 9.93 -21.64
C ALA A 188 9.90 9.56 -20.33
N TRP A 189 10.30 10.55 -19.54
CA TRP A 189 11.02 10.36 -18.28
C TRP A 189 10.12 10.47 -17.03
N ASP A 190 8.83 10.64 -17.23
CA ASP A 190 7.86 10.83 -16.16
C ASP A 190 6.91 9.63 -16.06
N VAL A 191 6.63 9.18 -14.85
CA VAL A 191 5.72 8.06 -14.59
C VAL A 191 4.69 8.38 -13.53
N GLU A 192 3.48 7.82 -13.67
CA GLU A 192 2.49 7.74 -12.62
C GLU A 192 2.64 6.41 -11.89
N THR A 193 2.80 6.47 -10.58
CA THR A 193 3.03 5.30 -9.74
C THR A 193 1.78 4.92 -8.95
N THR A 194 1.54 3.63 -8.84
CA THR A 194 0.37 3.04 -8.17
C THR A 194 0.81 2.01 -7.15
N VAL A 195 0.12 1.95 -5.99
CA VAL A 195 0.30 0.89 -4.99
C VAL A 195 -1.04 0.51 -4.36
N TYR A 196 -1.32 -0.77 -4.33
CA TYR A 196 -2.45 -1.36 -3.61
C TYR A 196 -1.98 -2.49 -2.71
N CYS A 197 -2.52 -2.54 -1.49
CA CYS A 197 -2.23 -3.61 -0.52
C CYS A 197 -3.50 -4.37 -0.17
N ALA A 198 -3.39 -5.65 0.14
CA ALA A 198 -4.51 -6.40 0.68
C ALA A 198 -5.03 -5.72 1.95
N PRO A 199 -6.36 -5.61 2.14
CA PRO A 199 -6.95 -4.85 3.24
C PRO A 199 -6.52 -5.31 4.63
N ASP A 200 -6.20 -6.60 4.78
CA ASP A 200 -5.77 -7.21 6.03
C ASP A 200 -4.28 -6.98 6.35
N CYS A 201 -3.47 -6.48 5.41
CA CYS A 201 -2.07 -6.15 5.65
C CYS A 201 -1.76 -4.65 5.67
N ILE A 202 -2.78 -3.79 5.61
CA ILE A 202 -2.61 -2.35 5.72
C ILE A 202 -1.98 -1.99 7.08
N GLY A 203 -0.95 -1.12 7.04
CA GLY A 203 -0.18 -0.73 8.24
C GLY A 203 0.94 -1.69 8.64
N GLN A 204 1.09 -2.84 7.98
CA GLN A 204 2.16 -3.82 8.25
C GLN A 204 3.46 -3.53 7.48
N GLY A 205 3.52 -2.44 6.71
CA GLY A 205 4.72 -2.02 5.99
C GLY A 205 4.88 -2.57 4.58
N VAL A 206 3.96 -3.43 4.13
CA VAL A 206 3.98 -4.04 2.77
C VAL A 206 4.04 -2.98 1.69
N GLY A 207 3.13 -2.00 1.72
CA GLY A 207 3.11 -0.91 0.74
C GLY A 207 4.40 -0.10 0.72
N GLY A 208 4.99 0.12 1.91
CA GLY A 208 6.28 0.84 2.01
C GLY A 208 7.45 0.07 1.40
N ARG A 209 7.47 -1.27 1.51
CA ARG A 209 8.48 -2.11 0.85
C ARG A 209 8.31 -2.10 -0.66
N LEU A 210 7.09 -2.38 -1.14
CA LEU A 210 6.74 -2.36 -2.57
C LEU A 210 7.12 -1.03 -3.22
N TYR A 211 6.68 0.06 -2.62
CA TYR A 211 6.81 1.36 -3.25
C TYR A 211 8.25 1.86 -3.26
N ARG A 212 9.03 1.63 -2.19
CA ARG A 212 10.46 1.94 -2.20
C ARG A 212 11.22 1.10 -3.24
N ALA A 213 10.87 -0.18 -3.37
CA ALA A 213 11.45 -1.04 -4.41
C ALA A 213 11.09 -0.52 -5.81
N LEU A 214 9.82 -0.18 -6.07
CA LEU A 214 9.39 0.40 -7.35
C LEU A 214 10.17 1.68 -7.67
N LEU A 215 10.24 2.64 -6.75
CA LEU A 215 10.96 3.90 -6.94
C LEU A 215 12.46 3.68 -7.20
N ALA A 216 13.09 2.71 -6.51
CA ALA A 216 14.49 2.38 -6.74
C ALA A 216 14.73 1.78 -8.14
N LEU A 217 13.84 0.90 -8.60
CA LEU A 217 13.92 0.33 -9.96
C LEU A 217 13.67 1.39 -11.03
N LEU A 218 12.68 2.26 -10.85
CA LEU A 218 12.42 3.38 -11.78
C LEU A 218 13.61 4.32 -11.88
N LYS A 219 14.27 4.62 -10.74
CA LYS A 219 15.51 5.40 -10.73
C LYS A 219 16.62 4.71 -11.51
N LYS A 220 16.80 3.38 -11.35
CA LYS A 220 17.79 2.58 -12.11
C LYS A 220 17.48 2.54 -13.60
N GLN A 221 16.19 2.56 -14.00
CA GLN A 221 15.80 2.68 -15.41
C GLN A 221 16.11 4.05 -16.03
N GLY A 222 16.28 5.09 -15.21
CA GLY A 222 16.55 6.45 -15.68
C GLY A 222 15.32 7.35 -15.74
N TYR A 223 14.20 6.98 -15.09
CA TYR A 223 13.08 7.91 -14.92
C TYR A 223 13.46 9.07 -14.01
N TYR A 224 12.96 10.26 -14.33
CA TYR A 224 13.29 11.51 -13.63
C TYR A 224 12.23 11.90 -12.61
N THR A 225 10.96 11.63 -12.88
CA THR A 225 9.87 12.04 -11.98
C THR A 225 8.86 10.94 -11.80
N ALA A 226 8.50 10.68 -10.55
CA ALA A 226 7.34 9.88 -10.18
C ALA A 226 6.19 10.79 -9.72
N PHE A 227 5.03 10.60 -10.34
CA PHE A 227 3.78 11.20 -9.90
C PHE A 227 2.92 10.18 -9.18
N ALA A 228 2.06 10.65 -8.30
CA ALA A 228 1.00 9.84 -7.69
C ALA A 228 -0.27 10.66 -7.54
N LEU A 229 -1.39 10.03 -7.87
CA LEU A 229 -2.73 10.62 -7.78
C LEU A 229 -3.45 9.97 -6.60
N VAL A 230 -3.85 10.79 -5.64
CA VAL A 230 -4.41 10.30 -4.38
C VAL A 230 -5.74 11.01 -4.09
N THR A 231 -6.79 10.25 -3.86
CA THR A 231 -8.06 10.83 -3.39
C THR A 231 -7.84 11.68 -2.15
N GLY A 232 -8.29 12.93 -2.13
CA GLY A 232 -8.04 13.89 -1.06
C GLY A 232 -8.49 13.43 0.33
N SER A 233 -9.59 12.65 0.40
CA SER A 233 -10.09 12.05 1.64
C SER A 233 -9.26 10.84 2.12
N ASN A 234 -8.39 10.26 1.28
CA ASN A 234 -7.51 9.15 1.64
C ASN A 234 -6.28 9.64 2.43
N ARG A 235 -6.51 10.04 3.68
CA ARG A 235 -5.45 10.56 4.56
C ARG A 235 -4.27 9.61 4.71
N GLN A 236 -4.52 8.30 4.73
CA GLN A 236 -3.46 7.31 4.89
C GLN A 236 -2.50 7.34 3.69
N SER A 237 -3.01 7.37 2.47
CA SER A 237 -2.18 7.46 1.27
C SER A 237 -1.49 8.81 1.15
N ASN A 238 -2.17 9.90 1.48
CA ASN A 238 -1.55 11.25 1.51
C ASN A 238 -0.39 11.34 2.50
N ASP A 239 -0.55 10.79 3.72
CA ASP A 239 0.53 10.72 4.72
C ASP A 239 1.66 9.79 4.27
N PHE A 240 1.33 8.69 3.58
CA PHE A 240 2.29 7.74 3.05
C PHE A 240 3.20 8.36 1.99
N HIS A 241 2.64 9.05 1.00
CA HIS A 241 3.42 9.72 -0.05
C HIS A 241 4.28 10.84 0.55
N ARG A 242 3.74 11.63 1.47
CA ARG A 242 4.54 12.65 2.19
C ARG A 242 5.72 12.03 2.93
N ALA A 243 5.52 10.89 3.59
CA ALA A 243 6.58 10.20 4.34
C ALA A 243 7.67 9.60 3.43
N LEU A 244 7.38 9.37 2.16
CA LEU A 244 8.33 8.93 1.15
C LEU A 244 9.04 10.07 0.41
N GLY A 245 8.76 11.32 0.80
CA GLY A 245 9.41 12.49 0.23
C GLY A 245 8.65 13.14 -0.95
N PHE A 246 7.49 12.62 -1.31
CA PHE A 246 6.66 13.28 -2.32
C PHE A 246 6.20 14.66 -1.81
N GLN A 247 6.19 15.61 -2.73
CA GLN A 247 5.66 16.95 -2.52
C GLN A 247 4.29 17.06 -3.17
N LYS A 248 3.32 17.61 -2.44
CA LYS A 248 2.00 17.88 -2.98
C LYS A 248 2.06 19.09 -3.90
N MET A 249 1.68 18.91 -5.16
CA MET A 249 1.70 19.96 -6.18
C MET A 249 0.38 20.73 -6.24
N ALA A 250 -0.74 19.98 -6.26
CA ALA A 250 -2.05 20.55 -6.47
C ALA A 250 -3.13 19.69 -5.81
N THR A 251 -4.32 20.28 -5.68
CA THR A 251 -5.57 19.58 -5.40
C THR A 251 -6.59 19.99 -6.44
N GLU A 252 -7.08 19.04 -7.21
CA GLU A 252 -8.24 19.24 -8.08
C GLU A 252 -9.50 18.96 -7.27
N ARG A 253 -10.32 19.98 -7.09
CA ARG A 253 -11.49 19.87 -6.23
C ARG A 253 -12.70 19.34 -6.98
N ARG A 254 -13.44 18.41 -6.33
CA ARG A 254 -14.68 17.86 -6.85
C ARG A 254 -14.55 17.29 -8.27
N THR A 255 -13.43 16.64 -8.55
CA THR A 255 -13.12 16.10 -9.88
C THR A 255 -13.67 14.69 -10.11
N GLY A 256 -13.98 13.94 -9.04
CA GLY A 256 -14.59 12.62 -9.11
C GLY A 256 -15.86 12.54 -8.25
N TYR A 257 -16.84 11.72 -8.67
CA TYR A 257 -18.03 11.45 -7.88
C TYR A 257 -18.18 9.95 -7.66
N LYS A 258 -18.17 9.48 -6.40
CA LYS A 258 -18.30 8.04 -6.09
C LYS A 258 -18.96 7.85 -4.73
N PHE A 259 -19.80 6.81 -4.61
CA PHE A 259 -20.55 6.49 -3.39
C PHE A 259 -21.32 7.69 -2.81
N GLY A 260 -22.00 8.46 -3.68
CA GLY A 260 -22.84 9.57 -3.27
C GLY A 260 -22.10 10.85 -2.87
N GLN A 261 -20.79 10.95 -3.11
CA GLN A 261 -19.99 12.10 -2.72
C GLN A 261 -19.02 12.58 -3.81
N TRP A 262 -18.82 13.89 -3.86
CA TRP A 262 -17.76 14.49 -4.65
C TRP A 262 -16.41 14.30 -3.95
N LEU A 263 -15.40 13.96 -4.73
CA LEU A 263 -14.05 13.65 -4.27
C LEU A 263 -13.06 14.62 -4.90
N ASP A 264 -12.11 15.06 -4.08
CA ASP A 264 -10.95 15.81 -4.52
C ASP A 264 -9.85 14.84 -4.93
N LEU A 265 -8.97 15.25 -5.84
CA LEU A 265 -7.78 14.52 -6.27
C LEU A 265 -6.53 15.33 -5.93
N ASP A 266 -5.64 14.74 -5.16
CA ASP A 266 -4.36 15.32 -4.78
C ASP A 266 -3.26 14.80 -5.71
N TYR A 267 -2.49 15.71 -6.29
CA TYR A 267 -1.34 15.44 -7.16
C TYR A 267 -0.06 15.53 -6.35
N TRP A 268 0.71 14.45 -6.35
CA TRP A 268 1.99 14.33 -5.66
C TRP A 268 3.11 14.11 -6.67
N ARG A 269 4.29 14.69 -6.40
CA ARG A 269 5.49 14.59 -7.25
C ARG A 269 6.70 14.22 -6.40
N LEU A 270 7.54 13.31 -6.92
CA LEU A 270 8.85 12.97 -6.36
C LEU A 270 9.90 13.01 -7.48
N PRO A 271 10.91 13.88 -7.41
CA PRO A 271 12.09 13.78 -8.26
C PRO A 271 12.85 12.48 -7.93
N LEU A 272 13.16 11.68 -8.94
CA LEU A 272 13.96 10.45 -8.83
C LEU A 272 15.42 10.67 -9.17
N GLN A 273 15.70 11.64 -10.04
CA GLN A 273 17.03 12.02 -10.46
C GLN A 273 17.28 13.50 -10.11
N ASP A 274 18.53 13.80 -9.77
CA ASP A 274 19.04 15.17 -9.67
C ASP A 274 19.89 15.41 -10.94
N GLY A 275 19.47 16.28 -11.82
CA GLY A 275 20.25 16.53 -13.03
C GLY A 275 19.69 17.68 -13.86
N GLU A 276 20.58 18.65 -14.14
CA GLU A 276 20.40 19.69 -15.12
C GLU A 276 21.18 19.27 -16.37
N GLY A 277 20.58 18.62 -17.31
CA GLY A 277 21.25 18.20 -18.53
C GLY A 277 20.31 17.40 -19.42
N GLU A 278 20.82 17.04 -20.59
CA GLU A 278 20.07 16.18 -21.51
C GLU A 278 19.86 14.80 -20.87
N PRO A 279 18.61 14.36 -20.65
CA PRO A 279 18.36 13.09 -20.03
C PRO A 279 18.74 11.94 -20.95
N GLN A 280 19.35 10.89 -20.37
CA GLN A 280 19.62 9.68 -21.11
C GLN A 280 18.31 8.91 -21.37
N PRO A 281 18.23 8.14 -22.46
CA PRO A 281 17.06 7.31 -22.74
C PRO A 281 16.76 6.36 -21.59
N VAL A 282 15.49 6.22 -21.25
CA VAL A 282 15.03 5.28 -20.22
C VAL A 282 15.32 3.85 -20.68
N LYS A 283 15.91 3.04 -19.79
CA LYS A 283 16.14 1.61 -20.04
C LYS A 283 14.79 0.88 -20.10
N LYS A 284 14.53 0.19 -21.19
CA LYS A 284 13.28 -0.60 -21.33
C LYS A 284 13.22 -1.80 -20.39
N GLN A 285 14.37 -2.40 -20.08
CA GLN A 285 14.47 -3.57 -19.22
C GLN A 285 15.60 -3.42 -18.21
N LEU A 286 15.36 -3.95 -17.02
CA LEU A 286 16.35 -4.10 -15.95
C LEU A 286 16.94 -5.51 -16.02
N THR A 287 18.20 -5.67 -15.62
CA THR A 287 18.80 -7.01 -15.49
C THR A 287 18.24 -7.75 -14.26
N ALA A 288 18.41 -9.07 -14.23
CA ALA A 288 18.00 -9.88 -13.10
C ALA A 288 18.73 -9.46 -11.81
N GLU A 289 20.01 -9.06 -11.93
CA GLU A 289 20.81 -8.56 -10.80
C GLU A 289 20.27 -7.23 -10.27
N GLU A 290 19.94 -6.29 -11.15
CA GLU A 290 19.37 -4.99 -10.77
C GLU A 290 18.03 -5.16 -10.03
N ILE A 291 17.22 -6.15 -10.44
CA ILE A 291 15.95 -6.47 -9.80
C ILE A 291 16.21 -7.14 -8.44
N ALA A 292 17.09 -8.14 -8.38
CA ALA A 292 17.39 -8.90 -7.16
C ALA A 292 17.99 -8.01 -6.06
N GLU A 293 18.84 -7.04 -6.41
CA GLU A 293 19.42 -6.08 -5.46
C GLU A 293 18.34 -5.27 -4.71
N VAL A 294 17.20 -5.03 -5.35
CA VAL A 294 16.13 -4.19 -4.79
C VAL A 294 15.02 -5.03 -4.13
N THR A 295 14.78 -6.24 -4.62
CA THR A 295 13.67 -7.10 -4.17
C THR A 295 14.08 -8.15 -3.15
N GLY A 296 15.36 -8.42 -2.98
CA GLY A 296 15.97 -9.47 -2.11
C GLY A 296 15.96 -9.22 -0.59
#